data_74db8250b7cdeed29f6bc02aaea8a413
#
_entry.id   74db8250b7cdeed29f6bc02aaea8a413
#
_cell.length_a   1.000
_cell.length_b   1.000
_cell.length_c   1.000
_cell.angle_alpha   90.00
_cell.angle_beta   90.00
_cell.angle_gamma   90.00
#
_symmetry.space_group_name_H-M   'P 1'
#
loop_
_entity.id
_entity.type
_entity.pdbx_description
1 polymer ?
#
loop_
_entity_poly.entity_id
_entity_poly.type
_entity_poly.pdbx_seq_one_letter_code
_entity_poly.pdbx_strand_id
1 'polypeptide(L)'
;LWLAASLCAAATPTRWQPPANSLLSIIFTNVPKQLPDLLAVVGEADLVELDAFDAKADTITALHNRGLKVLCYVNFGALETWRADAAQFPPEVLGSAYNGWPNEYWLDIRRTDVLLPLLATRITMARDKGCDGIDSDNLNGYEHATGFPLTRADQVRFNLALADTAHQLGMPISMKNGWQMAADMAPAFDWLVLESCYRNNGCRHYAPFVQANKAVFQLEYDNANFWTEELCPYAGHKVVFPVQSAERRRRIYAYK
;
A
#
# COMPACT_ATOMS: atom_id res chain seq x y z
N LEU A 1 28.47 -24.63 39.32
CA LEU A 1 27.41 -23.60 39.27
C LEU A 1 27.49 -22.90 37.94
N TRP A 2 26.62 -23.32 36.97
CA TRP A 2 26.45 -22.66 35.69
C TRP A 2 25.27 -21.71 35.84
N LEU A 3 25.50 -20.42 35.73
CA LEU A 3 24.47 -19.41 35.61
C LEU A 3 23.97 -19.40 34.15
N ALA A 4 22.79 -19.93 33.94
CA ALA A 4 22.09 -19.75 32.68
C ALA A 4 21.57 -18.32 32.61
N ALA A 5 22.24 -17.47 31.83
CA ALA A 5 21.70 -16.15 31.46
C ALA A 5 20.48 -16.35 30.59
N SER A 6 19.30 -16.15 31.14
CA SER A 6 18.04 -16.08 30.40
C SER A 6 18.08 -14.80 29.58
N LEU A 7 18.34 -14.91 28.28
CA LEU A 7 18.13 -13.83 27.32
C LEU A 7 16.61 -13.60 27.24
N CYS A 8 16.14 -12.60 27.97
CA CYS A 8 14.81 -12.05 27.75
C CYS A 8 14.81 -11.44 26.36
N ALA A 9 14.26 -12.16 25.37
CA ALA A 9 13.98 -11.57 24.06
C ALA A 9 13.02 -10.41 24.31
N ALA A 10 13.51 -9.18 24.12
CA ALA A 10 12.64 -8.01 24.14
C ALA A 10 11.53 -8.25 23.09
N ALA A 11 10.28 -8.25 23.54
CA ALA A 11 9.15 -8.32 22.64
C ALA A 11 9.30 -7.17 21.63
N THR A 12 9.39 -7.50 20.36
CA THR A 12 9.37 -6.48 19.28
C THR A 12 8.12 -5.63 19.53
N PRO A 13 8.24 -4.29 19.62
CA PRO A 13 7.06 -3.46 19.80
C PRO A 13 6.07 -3.80 18.70
N THR A 14 4.83 -4.12 19.07
CA THR A 14 3.77 -4.43 18.11
C THR A 14 3.55 -3.19 17.25
N ARG A 15 3.94 -3.26 15.96
CA ARG A 15 3.65 -2.20 15.00
C ARG A 15 2.14 -2.04 14.89
N TRP A 16 1.70 -0.81 14.72
CA TRP A 16 0.30 -0.55 14.42
C TRP A 16 -0.09 -1.24 13.10
N GLN A 17 -1.28 -1.77 13.05
CA GLN A 17 -1.88 -2.34 11.85
C GLN A 17 -3.32 -1.85 11.76
N PRO A 18 -3.86 -1.59 10.56
CA PRO A 18 -5.27 -1.31 10.41
C PRO A 18 -6.11 -2.44 11.02
N PRO A 19 -7.09 -2.14 11.88
CA PRO A 19 -8.06 -3.16 12.28
C PRO A 19 -8.73 -3.79 11.05
N ALA A 20 -8.98 -5.10 11.09
CA ALA A 20 -9.54 -5.84 9.95
C ALA A 20 -10.89 -5.33 9.43
N ASN A 21 -11.60 -4.54 10.25
CA ASN A 21 -12.91 -3.95 9.94
C ASN A 21 -12.86 -2.43 9.68
N SER A 22 -11.68 -1.86 9.49
CA SER A 22 -11.54 -0.43 9.23
C SER A 22 -12.10 -0.04 7.87
N LEU A 23 -12.62 1.19 7.80
CA LEU A 23 -13.03 1.84 6.57
C LEU A 23 -11.90 2.74 6.08
N LEU A 24 -11.52 2.61 4.79
CA LEU A 24 -10.47 3.39 4.16
C LEU A 24 -11.03 4.34 3.10
N SER A 25 -10.65 5.62 3.14
CA SER A 25 -10.89 6.62 2.10
C SER A 25 -9.60 6.93 1.36
N ILE A 26 -9.57 6.81 0.03
CA ILE A 26 -8.39 7.09 -0.80
C ILE A 26 -8.58 8.40 -1.57
N ILE A 27 -7.63 9.32 -1.42
CA ILE A 27 -7.68 10.65 -2.03
C ILE A 27 -6.30 10.99 -2.62
N PHE A 28 -6.04 10.62 -3.88
CA PHE A 28 -4.75 10.88 -4.53
C PHE A 28 -4.70 12.20 -5.30
N THR A 29 -5.85 12.70 -5.74
CA THR A 29 -5.91 13.91 -6.56
C THR A 29 -6.95 14.88 -5.99
N ASN A 30 -6.74 16.17 -6.24
CA ASN A 30 -7.67 17.21 -5.80
C ASN A 30 -7.96 17.18 -4.28
N VAL A 31 -6.94 16.86 -3.48
CA VAL A 31 -7.06 16.89 -2.02
C VAL A 31 -7.58 18.26 -1.60
N PRO A 32 -8.75 18.34 -0.93
CA PRO A 32 -9.31 19.62 -0.51
C PRO A 32 -8.34 20.37 0.41
N LYS A 33 -8.15 21.67 0.13
CA LYS A 33 -7.23 22.51 0.91
C LYS A 33 -7.77 22.87 2.29
N GLN A 34 -9.10 22.92 2.41
CA GLN A 34 -9.78 23.23 3.66
C GLN A 34 -10.17 21.94 4.38
N LEU A 35 -9.88 21.87 5.67
CA LEU A 35 -10.17 20.69 6.48
C LEU A 35 -11.64 20.25 6.47
N PRO A 36 -12.63 21.17 6.55
CA PRO A 36 -14.04 20.78 6.48
C PRO A 36 -14.40 20.06 5.17
N ASP A 37 -13.88 20.55 4.04
CA ASP A 37 -14.13 19.95 2.72
C ASP A 37 -13.43 18.58 2.60
N LEU A 38 -12.22 18.47 3.13
CA LEU A 38 -11.49 17.21 3.19
C LEU A 38 -12.25 16.17 4.03
N LEU A 39 -12.75 16.56 5.20
CA LEU A 39 -13.55 15.68 6.06
C LEU A 39 -14.87 15.28 5.42
N ALA A 40 -15.50 16.14 4.63
CA ALA A 40 -16.68 15.80 3.87
C ALA A 40 -16.40 14.73 2.79
N VAL A 41 -15.21 14.76 2.21
CA VAL A 41 -14.75 13.72 1.26
C VAL A 41 -14.38 12.43 1.97
N VAL A 42 -13.73 12.50 3.12
CA VAL A 42 -13.35 11.33 3.95
C VAL A 42 -14.59 10.56 4.43
N GLY A 43 -15.65 11.28 4.79
CA GLY A 43 -16.91 10.68 5.26
C GLY A 43 -16.74 9.95 6.59
N GLU A 44 -17.25 8.71 6.66
CA GLU A 44 -17.24 7.85 7.86
C GLU A 44 -16.02 6.91 7.91
N ALA A 45 -14.97 7.19 7.13
CA ALA A 45 -13.78 6.34 7.13
C ALA A 45 -12.98 6.48 8.44
N ASP A 46 -12.33 5.39 8.84
CA ASP A 46 -11.38 5.34 9.96
C ASP A 46 -9.97 5.74 9.52
N LEU A 47 -9.68 5.51 8.23
CA LEU A 47 -8.39 5.75 7.62
C LEU A 47 -8.53 6.60 6.35
N VAL A 48 -7.52 7.42 6.13
CA VAL A 48 -7.39 8.21 4.90
C VAL A 48 -6.08 7.84 4.23
N GLU A 49 -6.12 7.59 2.93
CA GLU A 49 -4.93 7.38 2.13
C GLU A 49 -4.67 8.59 1.26
N LEU A 50 -3.46 9.12 1.36
CA LEU A 50 -2.96 10.26 0.61
C LEU A 50 -1.68 9.88 -0.14
N ASP A 51 -1.37 10.57 -1.23
CA ASP A 51 -0.05 10.44 -1.86
C ASP A 51 1.05 10.98 -0.93
N ALA A 52 2.10 10.18 -0.68
CA ALA A 52 3.15 10.53 0.28
C ALA A 52 3.95 11.78 -0.12
N PHE A 53 4.14 12.03 -1.42
CA PHE A 53 4.88 13.18 -1.89
C PHE A 53 4.04 14.47 -1.77
N ASP A 54 2.75 14.38 -2.07
CA ASP A 54 1.83 15.53 -2.12
C ASP A 54 1.24 15.86 -0.74
N ALA A 55 1.13 14.87 0.15
CA ALA A 55 0.62 15.06 1.50
C ALA A 55 1.48 16.06 2.30
N LYS A 56 0.81 16.96 3.00
CA LYS A 56 1.44 17.94 3.90
C LYS A 56 1.34 17.45 5.35
N ALA A 57 2.41 17.62 6.12
CA ALA A 57 2.43 17.25 7.54
C ALA A 57 1.30 17.92 8.34
N ASP A 58 0.98 19.19 8.04
CA ASP A 58 -0.13 19.90 8.69
C ASP A 58 -1.49 19.25 8.39
N THR A 59 -1.70 18.77 7.15
CA THR A 59 -2.92 18.05 6.77
C THR A 59 -3.03 16.74 7.53
N ILE A 60 -1.94 15.97 7.61
CA ILE A 60 -1.88 14.71 8.37
C ILE A 60 -2.17 14.97 9.86
N THR A 61 -1.53 15.99 10.45
CA THR A 61 -1.79 16.39 11.84
C THR A 61 -3.25 16.76 12.05
N ALA A 62 -3.86 17.50 11.11
CA ALA A 62 -5.27 17.88 11.21
C ALA A 62 -6.22 16.67 11.15
N LEU A 63 -5.90 15.66 10.35
CA LEU A 63 -6.64 14.39 10.29
C LEU A 63 -6.47 13.59 11.59
N HIS A 64 -5.25 13.50 12.13
CA HIS A 64 -4.98 12.87 13.43
C HIS A 64 -5.78 13.50 14.57
N ASN A 65 -5.90 14.84 14.58
CA ASN A 65 -6.71 15.57 15.57
C ASN A 65 -8.22 15.26 15.49
N ARG A 66 -8.65 14.57 14.43
CA ARG A 66 -10.01 14.06 14.25
C ARG A 66 -10.13 12.55 14.50
N GLY A 67 -9.07 11.92 15.02
CA GLY A 67 -9.02 10.49 15.31
C GLY A 67 -8.78 9.60 14.11
N LEU A 68 -8.52 10.18 12.93
CA LEU A 68 -8.26 9.44 11.70
C LEU A 68 -6.81 8.97 11.66
N LYS A 69 -6.56 7.81 11.06
CA LYS A 69 -5.24 7.33 10.69
C LYS A 69 -4.93 7.63 9.23
N VAL A 70 -3.67 7.94 8.91
CA VAL A 70 -3.27 8.34 7.56
C VAL A 70 -2.29 7.33 6.98
N LEU A 71 -2.71 6.66 5.91
CA LEU A 71 -1.85 5.85 5.07
C LEU A 71 -1.26 6.72 3.96
N CYS A 72 -0.03 6.45 3.58
CA CYS A 72 0.65 7.21 2.54
C CYS A 72 1.05 6.29 1.39
N TYR A 73 0.50 6.55 0.21
CA TYR A 73 0.83 5.86 -1.02
C TYR A 73 2.26 6.17 -1.46
N VAL A 74 3.01 5.11 -1.81
CA VAL A 74 4.34 5.19 -2.41
C VAL A 74 4.50 4.11 -3.47
N ASN A 75 4.92 4.50 -4.67
CA ASN A 75 5.29 3.55 -5.71
C ASN A 75 6.70 3.01 -5.45
N PHE A 76 6.84 1.70 -5.29
CA PHE A 76 8.11 1.01 -5.02
C PHE A 76 8.59 0.14 -6.18
N GLY A 77 7.70 -0.28 -7.06
CA GLY A 77 8.04 -1.15 -8.19
C GLY A 77 8.23 -0.41 -9.51
N ALA A 78 7.82 0.85 -9.58
CA ALA A 78 8.05 1.72 -10.73
C ALA A 78 8.50 3.11 -10.30
N LEU A 79 9.29 3.75 -11.17
CA LEU A 79 9.71 5.13 -11.01
C LEU A 79 8.71 6.05 -11.69
N GLU A 80 8.17 7.00 -10.96
CA GLU A 80 7.37 8.11 -11.43
C GLU A 80 8.32 9.31 -11.67
N THR A 81 8.56 9.70 -12.92
CA THR A 81 9.62 10.66 -13.27
C THR A 81 9.37 12.09 -12.81
N TRP A 82 8.14 12.40 -12.38
CA TRP A 82 7.80 13.73 -11.83
C TRP A 82 8.09 13.86 -10.32
N ARG A 83 8.50 12.78 -9.65
CA ARG A 83 8.86 12.84 -8.22
C ARG A 83 10.19 13.57 -8.04
N ALA A 84 10.27 14.32 -6.96
CA ALA A 84 11.44 15.15 -6.66
C ALA A 84 12.76 14.36 -6.54
N ASP A 85 12.66 13.07 -6.19
CA ASP A 85 13.80 12.16 -6.04
C ASP A 85 14.12 11.35 -7.31
N ALA A 86 13.36 11.52 -8.39
CA ALA A 86 13.48 10.68 -9.59
C ALA A 86 14.91 10.68 -10.19
N ALA A 87 15.61 11.81 -10.14
CA ALA A 87 16.97 11.93 -10.64
C ALA A 87 18.03 11.13 -9.85
N GLN A 88 17.67 10.59 -8.68
CA GLN A 88 18.55 9.75 -7.87
C GLN A 88 18.57 8.29 -8.34
N PHE A 89 17.60 7.88 -9.16
CA PHE A 89 17.53 6.53 -9.70
C PHE A 89 18.42 6.42 -10.93
N PRO A 90 19.47 5.58 -10.89
CA PRO A 90 20.37 5.46 -12.01
C PRO A 90 19.69 4.78 -13.22
N PRO A 91 20.03 5.18 -14.47
CA PRO A 91 19.36 4.70 -15.67
C PRO A 91 19.36 3.17 -15.83
N GLU A 92 20.37 2.48 -15.31
CA GLU A 92 20.52 1.03 -15.41
C GLU A 92 19.48 0.23 -14.61
N VAL A 93 18.75 0.86 -13.68
CA VAL A 93 17.63 0.21 -12.98
C VAL A 93 16.28 0.54 -13.60
N LEU A 94 16.24 1.35 -14.67
CA LEU A 94 15.00 1.74 -15.35
C LEU A 94 14.72 0.78 -16.51
N GLY A 95 13.56 0.16 -16.48
CA GLY A 95 13.07 -0.77 -17.48
C GLY A 95 12.12 -0.14 -18.50
N SER A 96 11.18 -0.95 -18.97
CA SER A 96 10.16 -0.50 -19.92
C SER A 96 9.21 0.52 -19.28
N ALA A 97 8.67 1.42 -20.10
CA ALA A 97 7.59 2.30 -19.70
C ALA A 97 6.39 1.47 -19.17
N TYR A 98 5.76 1.96 -18.12
CA TYR A 98 4.59 1.31 -17.55
C TYR A 98 3.36 1.57 -18.44
N ASN A 99 2.83 0.51 -19.03
CA ASN A 99 1.72 0.63 -19.96
C ASN A 99 0.48 1.25 -19.29
N GLY A 100 -0.06 2.30 -19.90
CA GLY A 100 -1.23 3.03 -19.39
C GLY A 100 -0.89 4.16 -18.41
N TRP A 101 0.37 4.30 -17.98
CA TRP A 101 0.83 5.33 -17.06
C TRP A 101 2.00 6.11 -17.64
N PRO A 102 1.74 7.23 -18.33
CA PRO A 102 2.80 8.05 -18.92
C PRO A 102 3.81 8.54 -17.88
N ASN A 103 5.08 8.50 -18.24
CA ASN A 103 6.20 8.92 -17.39
C ASN A 103 6.47 8.01 -16.17
N GLU A 104 5.94 6.79 -16.17
CA GLU A 104 6.32 5.74 -15.23
C GLU A 104 7.16 4.67 -15.92
N TYR A 105 8.17 4.16 -15.22
CA TYR A 105 9.09 3.14 -15.71
C TYR A 105 9.29 2.06 -14.65
N TRP A 106 9.17 0.80 -15.05
CA TRP A 106 9.44 -0.33 -14.17
C TRP A 106 10.87 -0.30 -13.63
N LEU A 107 11.04 -0.74 -12.39
CA LEU A 107 12.36 -0.85 -11.74
C LEU A 107 12.91 -2.28 -11.84
N ASP A 108 14.23 -2.41 -12.01
CA ASP A 108 14.92 -3.71 -11.84
C ASP A 108 15.03 -4.07 -10.36
N ILE A 109 13.99 -4.67 -9.83
CA ILE A 109 13.89 -5.03 -8.41
C ILE A 109 14.94 -6.06 -7.94
N ARG A 110 15.73 -6.62 -8.85
CA ARG A 110 16.87 -7.49 -8.51
C ARG A 110 18.03 -6.66 -7.94
N ARG A 111 18.09 -5.38 -8.26
CA ARG A 111 19.10 -4.43 -7.79
C ARG A 111 18.73 -3.84 -6.42
N THR A 112 18.50 -4.73 -5.46
CA THR A 112 18.19 -4.33 -4.08
C THR A 112 19.31 -3.49 -3.45
N ASP A 113 20.55 -3.71 -3.86
CA ASP A 113 21.73 -2.94 -3.47
C ASP A 113 21.62 -1.45 -3.80
N VAL A 114 20.97 -1.13 -4.92
CA VAL A 114 20.72 0.24 -5.39
C VAL A 114 19.38 0.78 -4.89
N LEU A 115 18.32 -0.04 -5.02
CA LEU A 115 16.96 0.43 -4.81
C LEU A 115 16.62 0.61 -3.32
N LEU A 116 16.95 -0.35 -2.44
CA LEU A 116 16.52 -0.27 -1.04
C LEU A 116 16.99 1.00 -0.32
N PRO A 117 18.25 1.49 -0.50
CA PRO A 117 18.66 2.77 0.08
C PRO A 117 17.80 3.97 -0.39
N LEU A 118 17.46 4.02 -1.69
CA LEU A 118 16.62 5.07 -2.25
C LEU A 118 15.18 4.98 -1.73
N LEU A 119 14.62 3.77 -1.73
CA LEU A 119 13.27 3.52 -1.25
C LEU A 119 13.15 3.75 0.27
N ALA A 120 14.19 3.49 1.04
CA ALA A 120 14.24 3.82 2.46
C ALA A 120 14.11 5.34 2.71
N THR A 121 14.61 6.19 1.81
CA THR A 121 14.40 7.65 1.91
C THR A 121 12.94 8.04 1.72
N ARG A 122 12.21 7.37 0.81
CA ARG A 122 10.77 7.57 0.63
C ARG A 122 9.97 7.14 1.86
N ILE A 123 10.33 5.99 2.44
CA ILE A 123 9.72 5.49 3.68
C ILE A 123 9.95 6.48 4.83
N THR A 124 11.20 6.97 4.96
CA THR A 124 11.56 7.98 5.96
C THR A 124 10.79 9.28 5.76
N MET A 125 10.67 9.76 4.53
CA MET A 125 9.87 10.94 4.20
C MET A 125 8.41 10.79 4.64
N ALA A 126 7.78 9.67 4.35
CA ALA A 126 6.39 9.40 4.76
C ALA A 126 6.27 9.40 6.30
N ARG A 127 7.17 8.70 6.99
CA ARG A 127 7.23 8.69 8.47
C ARG A 127 7.37 10.10 9.04
N ASP A 128 8.31 10.88 8.52
CA ASP A 128 8.64 12.20 9.05
C ASP A 128 7.52 13.22 8.76
N LYS A 129 6.68 12.98 7.77
CA LYS A 129 5.42 13.71 7.54
C LYS A 129 4.31 13.32 8.51
N GLY A 130 4.45 12.19 9.23
CA GLY A 130 3.48 11.70 10.20
C GLY A 130 2.55 10.62 9.68
N CYS A 131 2.83 10.00 8.54
CA CYS A 131 2.03 8.86 8.06
C CYS A 131 2.06 7.71 9.07
N ASP A 132 0.90 7.07 9.29
CA ASP A 132 0.76 5.92 10.20
C ASP A 132 1.19 4.60 9.54
N GLY A 133 1.21 4.55 8.22
CA GLY A 133 1.64 3.38 7.44
C GLY A 133 1.77 3.72 5.96
N ILE A 134 2.32 2.79 5.20
CA ILE A 134 2.58 2.98 3.77
C ILE A 134 1.72 2.03 2.95
N ASP A 135 0.92 2.58 2.01
CA ASP A 135 0.39 1.79 0.91
C ASP A 135 1.44 1.70 -0.20
N SER A 136 1.92 0.48 -0.42
CA SER A 136 2.97 0.21 -1.40
C SER A 136 2.38 -0.18 -2.75
N ASP A 137 2.91 0.35 -3.84
CA ASP A 137 2.41 0.02 -5.17
C ASP A 137 3.45 -0.68 -6.06
N ASN A 138 2.94 -1.37 -7.08
CA ASN A 138 3.70 -2.09 -8.11
C ASN A 138 4.61 -3.21 -7.57
N LEU A 139 4.14 -3.95 -6.56
CA LEU A 139 4.86 -5.07 -5.95
C LEU A 139 4.69 -6.41 -6.68
N ASN A 140 4.29 -6.40 -7.94
CA ASN A 140 4.06 -7.58 -8.78
C ASN A 140 4.68 -7.44 -10.19
N GLY A 141 5.76 -6.70 -10.34
CA GLY A 141 6.41 -6.43 -11.62
C GLY A 141 6.72 -7.67 -12.45
N TYR A 142 7.00 -8.82 -11.81
CA TYR A 142 7.28 -10.09 -12.53
C TYR A 142 6.09 -10.59 -13.39
N GLU A 143 4.89 -10.08 -13.16
CA GLU A 143 3.68 -10.37 -13.97
C GLU A 143 3.58 -9.48 -15.21
N HIS A 144 4.50 -8.54 -15.39
CA HIS A 144 4.45 -7.49 -16.41
C HIS A 144 5.69 -7.49 -17.33
N ALA A 145 5.55 -6.85 -18.48
CA ALA A 145 6.66 -6.65 -19.43
C ALA A 145 7.55 -5.49 -18.95
N THR A 146 8.31 -5.71 -17.90
CA THR A 146 9.14 -4.68 -17.25
C THR A 146 10.41 -4.31 -18.00
N GLY A 147 10.77 -5.06 -19.06
CA GLY A 147 12.08 -4.94 -19.73
C GLY A 147 13.19 -5.75 -19.07
N PHE A 148 12.90 -6.36 -17.92
CA PHE A 148 13.80 -7.24 -17.18
C PHE A 148 13.22 -8.66 -17.08
N PRO A 149 14.06 -9.71 -17.07
CA PRO A 149 13.59 -11.08 -16.89
C PRO A 149 13.32 -11.37 -15.40
N LEU A 150 12.39 -10.64 -14.83
CA LEU A 150 12.00 -10.80 -13.42
C LEU A 150 11.27 -12.12 -13.22
N THR A 151 11.64 -12.82 -12.18
CA THR A 151 10.97 -14.04 -11.73
C THR A 151 10.11 -13.76 -10.49
N ARG A 152 9.14 -14.66 -10.23
CA ARG A 152 8.40 -14.63 -8.96
C ARG A 152 9.34 -14.66 -7.74
N ALA A 153 10.43 -15.41 -7.82
CA ALA A 153 11.40 -15.49 -6.72
C ALA A 153 12.15 -14.18 -6.50
N ASP A 154 12.44 -13.43 -7.58
CA ASP A 154 13.02 -12.08 -7.47
C ASP A 154 12.05 -11.13 -6.78
N GLN A 155 10.78 -11.19 -7.17
CA GLN A 155 9.75 -10.34 -6.59
C GLN A 155 9.53 -10.65 -5.10
N VAL A 156 9.41 -11.92 -4.73
CA VAL A 156 9.29 -12.34 -3.32
C VAL A 156 10.47 -11.81 -2.51
N ARG A 157 11.69 -11.98 -3.01
CA ARG A 157 12.90 -11.53 -2.32
C ARG A 157 12.92 -10.00 -2.12
N PHE A 158 12.56 -9.26 -3.17
CA PHE A 158 12.47 -7.79 -3.10
C PHE A 158 11.39 -7.34 -2.12
N ASN A 159 10.19 -7.90 -2.22
CA ASN A 159 9.06 -7.51 -1.37
C ASN A 159 9.36 -7.77 0.11
N LEU A 160 9.95 -8.92 0.45
CA LEU A 160 10.37 -9.22 1.83
C LEU A 160 11.42 -8.25 2.34
N ALA A 161 12.43 -7.92 1.51
CA ALA A 161 13.48 -6.97 1.88
C ALA A 161 12.92 -5.55 2.05
N LEU A 162 11.94 -5.14 1.22
CA LEU A 162 11.24 -3.87 1.34
C LEU A 162 10.42 -3.79 2.64
N ALA A 163 9.65 -4.84 2.94
CA ALA A 163 8.87 -4.90 4.17
C ALA A 163 9.78 -4.84 5.41
N ASP A 164 10.88 -5.57 5.40
CA ASP A 164 11.88 -5.53 6.48
C ASP A 164 12.48 -4.13 6.64
N THR A 165 12.83 -3.47 5.53
CA THR A 165 13.32 -2.08 5.53
C THR A 165 12.30 -1.12 6.14
N ALA A 166 11.02 -1.22 5.76
CA ALA A 166 9.97 -0.40 6.32
C ALA A 166 9.81 -0.64 7.83
N HIS A 167 9.82 -1.88 8.25
CA HIS A 167 9.71 -2.27 9.64
C HIS A 167 10.90 -1.79 10.50
N GLN A 168 12.13 -1.86 9.98
CA GLN A 168 13.32 -1.32 10.66
C GLN A 168 13.23 0.20 10.84
N LEU A 169 12.56 0.89 9.92
CA LEU A 169 12.28 2.33 10.02
C LEU A 169 11.05 2.64 10.87
N GLY A 170 10.40 1.63 11.46
CA GLY A 170 9.22 1.78 12.32
C GLY A 170 7.91 1.99 11.57
N MET A 171 7.90 1.75 10.24
CA MET A 171 6.72 1.96 9.39
C MET A 171 6.02 0.64 9.05
N PRO A 172 4.71 0.52 9.34
CA PRO A 172 3.87 -0.54 8.78
C PRO A 172 3.72 -0.36 7.26
N ILE A 173 3.58 -1.47 6.53
CA ILE A 173 3.52 -1.46 5.06
C ILE A 173 2.50 -2.46 4.51
N SER A 174 1.75 -2.06 3.47
CA SER A 174 0.83 -2.93 2.75
C SER A 174 1.53 -3.77 1.68
N MET A 175 0.92 -4.91 1.36
CA MET A 175 1.10 -5.58 0.08
C MET A 175 0.08 -5.05 -0.92
N LYS A 176 0.48 -4.85 -2.18
CA LYS A 176 -0.43 -4.52 -3.27
C LYS A 176 -0.55 -5.68 -4.25
N ASN A 177 -1.76 -6.15 -4.53
CA ASN A 177 -2.01 -7.20 -5.52
C ASN A 177 -1.12 -8.46 -5.36
N GLY A 178 -0.69 -9.11 -6.46
CA GLY A 178 0.28 -10.21 -6.46
C GLY A 178 -0.25 -11.50 -5.82
N TRP A 179 -1.42 -11.97 -6.27
CA TRP A 179 -2.14 -13.12 -5.70
C TRP A 179 -1.30 -14.40 -5.55
N GLN A 180 -0.37 -14.63 -6.47
CA GLN A 180 0.51 -15.81 -6.44
C GLN A 180 1.51 -15.78 -5.28
N MET A 181 1.74 -14.62 -4.69
CA MET A 181 2.67 -14.42 -3.58
C MET A 181 1.95 -14.22 -2.24
N ALA A 182 0.61 -14.22 -2.22
CA ALA A 182 -0.16 -13.84 -1.03
C ALA A 182 0.22 -14.66 0.22
N ALA A 183 0.47 -15.97 0.06
CA ALA A 183 0.88 -16.83 1.17
C ALA A 183 2.28 -16.49 1.71
N ASP A 184 3.22 -16.14 0.83
CA ASP A 184 4.58 -15.76 1.24
C ASP A 184 4.60 -14.36 1.90
N MET A 185 3.71 -13.47 1.45
CA MET A 185 3.68 -12.07 1.87
C MET A 185 2.86 -11.84 3.13
N ALA A 186 1.82 -12.65 3.35
CA ALA A 186 0.93 -12.47 4.50
C ALA A 186 1.64 -12.43 5.87
N PRO A 187 2.74 -13.16 6.13
CA PRO A 187 3.49 -13.02 7.38
C PRO A 187 4.24 -11.69 7.50
N ALA A 188 4.71 -11.13 6.39
CA ALA A 188 5.64 -9.99 6.37
C ALA A 188 4.95 -8.63 6.24
N PHE A 189 3.83 -8.55 5.53
CA PHE A 189 3.11 -7.30 5.31
C PHE A 189 1.99 -7.11 6.32
N ASP A 190 1.69 -5.86 6.68
CA ASP A 190 0.77 -5.54 7.78
C ASP A 190 -0.69 -5.51 7.34
N TRP A 191 -0.98 -5.22 6.09
CA TRP A 191 -2.31 -5.34 5.45
C TRP A 191 -2.15 -5.55 3.95
N LEU A 192 -3.28 -5.68 3.26
CA LEU A 192 -3.34 -5.91 1.83
C LEU A 192 -4.26 -4.90 1.15
N VAL A 193 -3.85 -4.39 0.00
CA VAL A 193 -4.68 -3.61 -0.91
C VAL A 193 -4.82 -4.33 -2.23
N LEU A 194 -6.06 -4.51 -2.70
CA LEU A 194 -6.40 -5.27 -3.90
C LEU A 194 -7.09 -4.41 -4.93
N GLU A 195 -6.82 -4.69 -6.19
CA GLU A 195 -7.49 -4.06 -7.31
C GLU A 195 -8.20 -5.08 -8.17
N SER A 196 -9.49 -4.84 -8.41
CA SER A 196 -10.32 -5.63 -9.32
C SER A 196 -10.35 -7.14 -9.02
N CYS A 197 -10.15 -7.56 -7.77
CA CYS A 197 -10.11 -8.98 -7.45
C CYS A 197 -11.46 -9.66 -7.67
N TYR A 198 -12.57 -8.96 -7.45
CA TYR A 198 -13.91 -9.47 -7.74
C TYR A 198 -14.11 -9.62 -9.25
N ARG A 199 -13.86 -8.56 -10.01
CA ARG A 199 -13.96 -8.58 -11.48
C ARG A 199 -13.18 -9.73 -12.10
N ASN A 200 -12.01 -10.03 -11.53
CA ASN A 200 -11.11 -11.07 -12.02
C ASN A 200 -11.38 -12.44 -11.37
N ASN A 201 -12.44 -12.58 -10.57
CA ASN A 201 -12.77 -13.80 -9.80
C ASN A 201 -11.57 -14.34 -9.00
N GLY A 202 -10.75 -13.43 -8.47
CA GLY A 202 -9.45 -13.73 -7.86
C GLY A 202 -9.40 -13.55 -6.33
N CYS A 203 -10.44 -12.97 -5.69
CA CYS A 203 -10.39 -12.59 -4.27
C CYS A 203 -10.04 -13.76 -3.33
N ARG A 204 -10.45 -14.99 -3.65
CA ARG A 204 -10.16 -16.18 -2.84
C ARG A 204 -8.65 -16.46 -2.66
N HIS A 205 -7.82 -15.98 -3.58
CA HIS A 205 -6.37 -16.20 -3.53
C HIS A 205 -5.68 -15.42 -2.40
N TYR A 206 -6.37 -14.43 -1.85
CA TYR A 206 -5.85 -13.58 -0.78
C TYR A 206 -6.28 -14.03 0.62
N ALA A 207 -6.93 -15.19 0.71
CA ALA A 207 -7.30 -15.81 1.99
C ALA A 207 -6.18 -15.86 3.05
N PRO A 208 -4.88 -16.00 2.72
CA PRO A 208 -3.82 -15.95 3.71
C PRO A 208 -3.79 -14.69 4.57
N PHE A 209 -4.09 -13.52 4.00
CA PHE A 209 -4.18 -12.27 4.78
C PHE A 209 -5.39 -12.26 5.72
N VAL A 210 -6.55 -12.71 5.24
CA VAL A 210 -7.77 -12.82 6.04
C VAL A 210 -7.57 -13.81 7.20
N GLN A 211 -6.96 -14.97 6.93
CA GLN A 211 -6.64 -15.98 7.94
C GLN A 211 -5.64 -15.47 8.99
N ALA A 212 -4.75 -14.57 8.60
CA ALA A 212 -3.84 -13.89 9.51
C ALA A 212 -4.50 -12.73 10.28
N ASN A 213 -5.83 -12.53 10.14
CA ASN A 213 -6.61 -11.44 10.73
C ASN A 213 -6.07 -10.04 10.36
N LYS A 214 -5.55 -9.89 9.13
CA LYS A 214 -5.06 -8.62 8.60
C LYS A 214 -6.15 -7.94 7.79
N ALA A 215 -6.14 -6.60 7.79
CA ALA A 215 -7.05 -5.82 6.95
C ALA A 215 -6.79 -6.11 5.47
N VAL A 216 -7.86 -6.20 4.69
CA VAL A 216 -7.81 -6.35 3.24
C VAL A 216 -8.73 -5.32 2.63
N PHE A 217 -8.16 -4.34 1.95
CA PHE A 217 -8.88 -3.28 1.25
C PHE A 217 -8.99 -3.63 -0.23
N GLN A 218 -10.21 -3.65 -0.74
CA GLN A 218 -10.47 -4.00 -2.13
C GLN A 218 -10.95 -2.77 -2.92
N LEU A 219 -10.27 -2.49 -4.03
CA LEU A 219 -10.65 -1.48 -5.00
C LEU A 219 -11.27 -2.15 -6.23
N GLU A 220 -12.50 -1.75 -6.57
CA GLU A 220 -13.15 -2.16 -7.81
C GLU A 220 -13.39 -0.93 -8.70
N TYR A 221 -12.98 -1.03 -9.96
CA TYR A 221 -12.97 0.07 -10.92
C TYR A 221 -14.07 -0.10 -11.96
N ASP A 222 -15.32 -0.31 -11.58
CA ASP A 222 -16.35 -0.41 -12.60
C ASP A 222 -17.70 0.18 -12.24
N ASN A 223 -18.52 0.26 -13.29
CA ASN A 223 -19.79 0.95 -13.34
C ASN A 223 -20.77 0.55 -12.23
N ALA A 224 -21.58 1.50 -11.87
CA ALA A 224 -22.57 1.58 -10.80
C ALA A 224 -23.46 0.34 -10.49
N ASN A 225 -23.38 -0.74 -11.23
CA ASN A 225 -24.27 -1.89 -11.12
C ASN A 225 -23.70 -3.08 -10.31
N PHE A 226 -22.45 -2.98 -9.82
CA PHE A 226 -21.79 -4.04 -9.04
C PHE A 226 -22.12 -4.03 -7.53
N TRP A 227 -23.09 -3.22 -7.11
CA TRP A 227 -23.33 -2.91 -5.70
C TRP A 227 -24.47 -3.72 -5.10
N THR A 228 -24.68 -4.94 -5.52
CA THR A 228 -25.61 -5.86 -4.89
C THR A 228 -24.93 -6.67 -3.78
N GLU A 229 -25.71 -7.15 -2.83
CA GLU A 229 -25.27 -7.98 -1.70
C GLU A 229 -24.53 -9.28 -2.12
N GLU A 230 -24.56 -9.60 -3.43
CA GLU A 230 -23.87 -10.73 -4.02
C GLU A 230 -22.37 -10.53 -4.21
N LEU A 231 -21.84 -9.33 -3.95
CA LEU A 231 -20.48 -8.95 -4.36
C LEU A 231 -19.36 -9.67 -3.63
N CYS A 232 -19.61 -10.18 -2.43
CA CYS A 232 -18.63 -11.03 -1.77
C CYS A 232 -19.25 -11.84 -0.62
N PRO A 233 -19.39 -13.16 -0.74
CA PRO A 233 -19.77 -14.00 0.39
C PRO A 233 -18.70 -13.99 1.51
N TYR A 234 -17.54 -13.38 1.25
CA TYR A 234 -16.44 -13.20 2.19
C TYR A 234 -16.27 -11.76 2.67
N ALA A 235 -17.05 -10.81 2.16
CA ALA A 235 -16.93 -9.39 2.52
C ALA A 235 -17.72 -9.09 3.79
N GLY A 236 -17.03 -8.92 4.91
CA GLY A 236 -17.64 -8.50 6.17
C GLY A 236 -17.86 -6.99 6.29
N HIS A 237 -17.23 -6.12 5.51
CA HIS A 237 -17.30 -4.67 5.69
C HIS A 237 -17.24 -3.87 4.40
N LYS A 238 -18.02 -2.77 4.38
CA LYS A 238 -18.07 -1.81 3.28
C LYS A 238 -17.06 -0.70 3.50
N VAL A 239 -16.23 -0.44 2.51
CA VAL A 239 -15.44 0.80 2.44
C VAL A 239 -16.10 1.70 1.41
N VAL A 240 -16.56 2.88 1.84
CA VAL A 240 -17.25 3.85 0.97
C VAL A 240 -16.30 4.96 0.62
N PHE A 241 -16.11 5.23 -0.67
CA PHE A 241 -15.33 6.36 -1.15
C PHE A 241 -16.20 7.40 -1.82
N PRO A 242 -16.04 8.66 -1.48
CA PRO A 242 -16.32 9.74 -2.39
C PRO A 242 -15.08 10.02 -3.24
N VAL A 243 -15.00 9.48 -4.44
CA VAL A 243 -14.03 9.98 -5.42
C VAL A 243 -14.68 11.09 -6.22
N GLN A 244 -14.21 12.31 -6.02
CA GLN A 244 -14.50 13.42 -6.90
C GLN A 244 -13.55 13.40 -8.10
N SER A 245 -13.81 12.56 -9.06
CA SER A 245 -13.46 12.84 -10.44
C SER A 245 -14.64 12.42 -11.31
N ALA A 246 -15.02 13.26 -12.26
CA ALA A 246 -16.22 13.10 -13.08
C ALA A 246 -16.19 11.84 -13.98
N GLU A 247 -15.13 11.07 -14.00
CA GLU A 247 -14.93 9.98 -14.94
C GLU A 247 -14.76 8.58 -14.34
N ARG A 248 -14.45 8.41 -13.04
CA ARG A 248 -14.33 7.06 -12.45
C ARG A 248 -14.72 7.04 -10.98
N ARG A 249 -15.86 6.46 -10.65
CA ARG A 249 -16.25 6.14 -9.26
C ARG A 249 -15.48 4.89 -8.83
N ARG A 250 -14.55 5.05 -7.89
CA ARG A 250 -13.82 3.96 -7.24
C ARG A 250 -14.48 3.68 -5.89
N ARG A 251 -14.69 2.43 -5.57
CA ARG A 251 -15.19 2.02 -4.25
C ARG A 251 -14.25 0.94 -3.71
N ILE A 252 -13.94 0.99 -2.44
CA ILE A 252 -13.03 0.07 -1.77
C ILE A 252 -13.79 -0.66 -0.66
N TYR A 253 -13.52 -1.93 -0.46
CA TYR A 253 -14.12 -2.77 0.56
C TYR A 253 -13.03 -3.40 1.40
N ALA A 254 -13.24 -3.48 2.72
CA ALA A 254 -12.43 -4.30 3.60
C ALA A 254 -13.08 -5.68 3.75
N TYR A 255 -12.28 -6.73 3.77
CA TYR A 255 -12.72 -8.09 4.03
C TYR A 255 -12.53 -8.42 5.51
N LYS A 256 -13.49 -9.19 6.04
CA LYS A 256 -13.32 -9.94 7.27
C LYS A 256 -12.91 -11.36 6.97
#